data_cb1ea315b2a34e39b88dcf9d3126629e
#
_entry.id   cb1ea315b2a34e39b88dcf9d3126629e
#
_cell.length_a   1.000
_cell.length_b   1.000
_cell.length_c   1.000
_cell.angle_alpha   90.00
_cell.angle_beta   90.00
_cell.angle_gamma   90.00
#
_symmetry.space_group_name_H-M   'P 1'
#
loop_
_entity.id
_entity.type
_entity.pdbx_description
1 polymer ?
#
loop_
_entity_poly.entity_id
_entity_poly.type
_entity_poly.pdbx_seq_one_letter_code
_entity_poly.pdbx_strand_id
1 'polypeptide(L)'
;MPPTPRALPSPSRIPPVSPIPVQPGALTFFGRGYGHGLGMSQYGARGRALAGQTAPTILAHYYQATTLAGVSPAAPVRVLVLAPSAPTAAKPIVLHGRGAPFTIDGVTGTFPIGARAEIWRSGNGFGILINSATGAVLLRTSSAVADLRLRSGADPGRIQVDSKPSTHDTYRGTIRILGTSSGVIAVNELGLDLYLRGVVPAEMPSSWPLEALKAQSIAARSYAEAHVHVGIGAYDLYDDTRAQVYQGSLGEVSAATTSVTATAGQVLKSGSTVITALYHSADGGATENNENVYTSASGQIVASPVSYLRGSSDRAPNGVSYDSASPHATWQTATYTWPQLSAIFATDTRTNVGTLTSLNLSAKGVSGRLIRVTLVGSLGSKTVNGEIFREVFNTGSPAADPYMWSTLVDTAPIP
;
A
#
# COMPACT_ATOMS: atom_id res chain seq x y z
N MET A 1 16.57 -26.15 14.82
CA MET A 1 16.44 -24.70 14.66
C MET A 1 16.44 -24.41 13.17
N PRO A 2 15.51 -23.64 12.63
CA PRO A 2 15.60 -23.20 11.25
C PRO A 2 16.85 -22.33 11.10
N PRO A 3 17.59 -22.40 9.97
CA PRO A 3 18.77 -21.58 9.76
C PRO A 3 18.41 -20.10 9.83
N THR A 4 19.15 -19.34 10.61
CA THR A 4 19.02 -17.89 10.71
C THR A 4 19.20 -17.27 9.31
N PRO A 5 18.36 -16.34 8.88
CA PRO A 5 18.57 -15.65 7.60
C PRO A 5 19.92 -14.96 7.61
N ARG A 6 20.75 -15.24 6.61
CA ARG A 6 22.05 -14.59 6.48
C ARG A 6 21.82 -13.16 6.02
N ALA A 7 22.09 -12.20 6.89
CA ALA A 7 22.09 -10.79 6.52
C ALA A 7 23.09 -10.54 5.38
N LEU A 8 22.68 -9.72 4.41
CA LEU A 8 23.60 -9.27 3.37
C LEU A 8 24.62 -8.28 3.98
N PRO A 9 25.86 -8.24 3.49
CA PRO A 9 26.88 -7.33 4.00
C PRO A 9 26.42 -5.87 3.84
N SER A 10 26.78 -5.04 4.82
CA SER A 10 26.57 -3.60 4.72
C SER A 10 27.26 -3.03 3.47
N PRO A 11 26.63 -2.09 2.74
CA PRO A 11 27.27 -1.50 1.58
C PRO A 11 28.56 -0.78 2.00
N SER A 12 29.67 -1.16 1.38
CA SER A 12 30.91 -0.38 1.46
C SER A 12 30.67 1.03 0.88
N ARG A 13 31.45 2.02 1.32
CA ARG A 13 31.37 3.40 0.81
C ARG A 13 31.21 3.41 -0.70
N ILE A 14 30.19 4.12 -1.19
CA ILE A 14 29.93 4.29 -2.63
C ILE A 14 31.16 4.95 -3.27
N PRO A 15 31.85 4.26 -4.19
CA PRO A 15 33.02 4.85 -4.85
C PRO A 15 32.62 6.07 -5.72
N PRO A 16 33.53 7.00 -6.00
CA PRO A 16 33.28 8.10 -6.93
C PRO A 16 32.88 7.54 -8.30
N VAL A 17 31.86 8.13 -8.86
CA VAL A 17 31.20 7.71 -10.09
C VAL A 17 32.04 8.10 -11.28
N SER A 18 32.60 7.13 -12.01
CA SER A 18 33.14 7.38 -13.35
C SER A 18 32.02 7.26 -14.38
N PRO A 19 31.84 8.24 -15.28
CA PRO A 19 30.83 8.15 -16.34
C PRO A 19 31.12 6.96 -17.26
N ILE A 20 30.09 6.18 -17.60
CA ILE A 20 30.19 5.15 -18.63
C ILE A 20 30.28 5.84 -19.99
N PRO A 21 31.26 5.51 -20.85
CA PRO A 21 31.37 6.10 -22.21
C PRO A 21 30.10 5.88 -23.01
N VAL A 22 29.70 6.90 -23.79
CA VAL A 22 28.57 6.80 -24.73
C VAL A 22 28.85 5.68 -25.73
N GLN A 23 28.01 4.63 -25.70
CA GLN A 23 28.02 3.58 -26.69
C GLN A 23 27.13 4.00 -27.88
N PRO A 24 27.58 3.90 -29.12
CA PRO A 24 26.69 4.05 -30.26
C PRO A 24 25.72 2.86 -30.26
N GLY A 25 24.42 3.13 -30.09
CA GLY A 25 23.43 2.06 -30.01
C GLY A 25 22.15 2.48 -29.27
N ALA A 26 21.41 1.48 -28.90
CA ALA A 26 20.19 1.58 -28.14
C ALA A 26 20.35 0.83 -26.80
N LEU A 27 19.57 1.19 -25.80
CA LEU A 27 19.57 0.58 -24.47
C LEU A 27 18.26 -0.15 -24.23
N THR A 28 18.35 -1.34 -23.66
CA THR A 28 17.25 -2.07 -23.01
C THR A 28 17.54 -2.10 -21.52
N PHE A 29 16.53 -1.82 -20.72
CA PHE A 29 16.63 -2.01 -19.27
C PHE A 29 16.07 -3.38 -18.91
N PHE A 30 16.86 -4.14 -18.15
CA PHE A 30 16.48 -5.44 -17.60
C PHE A 30 16.31 -5.32 -16.10
N GLY A 31 15.25 -5.90 -15.54
CA GLY A 31 15.01 -5.81 -14.12
C GLY A 31 14.36 -7.04 -13.54
N ARG A 32 14.18 -7.01 -12.22
CA ARG A 32 13.58 -8.07 -11.42
C ARG A 32 12.70 -7.49 -10.33
N GLY A 33 11.63 -8.23 -9.98
CA GLY A 33 10.73 -7.87 -8.91
C GLY A 33 9.75 -6.75 -9.25
N TYR A 34 8.82 -6.51 -8.33
CA TYR A 34 7.79 -5.47 -8.41
C TYR A 34 7.58 -4.84 -7.04
N GLY A 35 7.85 -3.54 -6.94
CA GLY A 35 7.71 -2.73 -5.74
C GLY A 35 9.04 -2.31 -5.09
N HIS A 36 8.94 -1.69 -3.92
CA HIS A 36 10.05 -0.99 -3.26
C HIS A 36 11.13 -1.90 -2.63
N GLY A 37 10.84 -3.19 -2.43
CA GLY A 37 11.81 -4.15 -1.89
C GLY A 37 11.99 -4.15 -0.38
N LEU A 38 11.17 -3.44 0.40
CA LEU A 38 11.26 -3.39 1.86
C LEU A 38 10.28 -4.36 2.52
N GLY A 39 10.72 -5.05 3.57
CA GLY A 39 9.90 -5.98 4.33
C GLY A 39 9.49 -7.20 3.51
N MET A 40 8.24 -7.65 3.63
CA MET A 40 7.81 -8.93 3.07
C MET A 40 7.51 -8.86 1.57
N SER A 41 8.15 -9.73 0.79
CA SER A 41 7.75 -10.08 -0.57
C SER A 41 6.52 -10.99 -0.54
N GLN A 42 5.42 -10.58 -1.17
CA GLN A 42 4.19 -11.38 -1.20
C GLN A 42 4.39 -12.68 -1.98
N TYR A 43 4.99 -12.62 -3.18
CA TYR A 43 5.35 -13.81 -3.96
C TYR A 43 6.42 -14.64 -3.26
N GLY A 44 7.37 -14.01 -2.55
CA GLY A 44 8.34 -14.69 -1.73
C GLY A 44 7.68 -15.44 -0.56
N ALA A 45 6.73 -14.82 0.14
CA ALA A 45 5.94 -15.47 1.18
C ALA A 45 5.15 -16.68 0.62
N ARG A 46 4.57 -16.54 -0.60
CA ARG A 46 3.93 -17.66 -1.30
C ARG A 46 4.91 -18.81 -1.57
N GLY A 47 6.07 -18.51 -2.14
CA GLY A 47 7.08 -19.54 -2.44
C GLY A 47 7.60 -20.24 -1.19
N ARG A 48 7.82 -19.50 -0.10
CA ARG A 48 8.22 -20.04 1.21
C ARG A 48 7.14 -20.94 1.82
N ALA A 49 5.87 -20.53 1.73
CA ALA A 49 4.74 -21.34 2.19
C ALA A 49 4.60 -22.64 1.37
N LEU A 50 4.80 -22.58 0.05
CA LEU A 50 4.84 -23.76 -0.81
C LEU A 50 6.03 -24.69 -0.47
N ALA A 51 7.13 -24.14 0.03
CA ALA A 51 8.26 -24.92 0.56
C ALA A 51 8.04 -25.42 2.00
N GLY A 52 6.80 -25.33 2.53
CA GLY A 52 6.44 -25.86 3.85
C GLY A 52 6.78 -24.94 5.03
N GLN A 53 7.16 -23.68 4.79
CA GLN A 53 7.43 -22.73 5.88
C GLN A 53 6.12 -22.19 6.47
N THR A 54 6.10 -22.05 7.80
CA THR A 54 4.96 -21.47 8.54
C THR A 54 4.98 -19.94 8.50
N ALA A 55 3.86 -19.30 8.75
CA ALA A 55 3.77 -17.84 8.80
C ALA A 55 4.78 -17.19 9.76
N PRO A 56 5.00 -17.68 11.00
CA PRO A 56 6.05 -17.17 11.86
C PRO A 56 7.45 -17.26 11.25
N THR A 57 7.79 -18.36 10.57
CA THR A 57 9.08 -18.53 9.89
C THR A 57 9.24 -17.55 8.73
N ILE A 58 8.19 -17.37 7.94
CA ILE A 58 8.15 -16.41 6.82
C ILE A 58 8.37 -14.98 7.35
N LEU A 59 7.63 -14.59 8.38
CA LEU A 59 7.73 -13.26 8.96
C LEU A 59 9.10 -12.98 9.60
N ALA A 60 9.67 -13.96 10.31
CA ALA A 60 11.00 -13.84 10.91
C ALA A 60 12.10 -13.66 9.86
N HIS A 61 11.90 -14.15 8.63
CA HIS A 61 12.82 -13.91 7.52
C HIS A 61 12.81 -12.45 7.05
N TYR A 62 11.61 -11.89 6.84
CA TYR A 62 11.47 -10.56 6.26
C TYR A 62 11.56 -9.42 7.27
N TYR A 63 11.19 -9.67 8.53
CA TYR A 63 11.20 -8.69 9.61
C TYR A 63 12.13 -9.16 10.73
N GLN A 64 13.41 -8.93 10.51
CA GLN A 64 14.46 -9.33 11.46
C GLN A 64 14.31 -8.58 12.79
N ALA A 65 14.86 -9.13 13.87
CA ALA A 65 14.81 -8.51 15.20
C ALA A 65 13.37 -8.13 15.66
N THR A 66 12.39 -8.96 15.30
CA THR A 66 10.98 -8.80 15.76
C THR A 66 10.50 -10.03 16.50
N THR A 67 9.46 -9.86 17.29
CA THR A 67 8.73 -10.91 17.98
C THR A 67 7.25 -10.82 17.69
N LEU A 68 6.55 -11.97 17.65
CA LEU A 68 5.09 -12.00 17.64
C LEU A 68 4.56 -11.59 19.01
N ALA A 69 3.54 -10.72 19.01
CA ALA A 69 2.87 -10.21 20.18
C ALA A 69 1.36 -10.12 19.95
N GLY A 70 0.60 -9.83 20.99
CA GLY A 70 -0.85 -9.66 20.92
C GLY A 70 -1.29 -8.20 21.02
N VAL A 71 -2.36 -7.86 20.26
CA VAL A 71 -3.19 -6.65 20.40
C VAL A 71 -4.65 -7.07 20.39
N SER A 72 -5.56 -6.16 20.76
CA SER A 72 -6.99 -6.47 20.67
C SER A 72 -7.42 -6.59 19.20
N PRO A 73 -8.08 -7.71 18.78
CA PRO A 73 -8.66 -7.82 17.45
C PRO A 73 -9.74 -6.78 17.15
N ALA A 74 -10.34 -6.22 18.23
CA ALA A 74 -11.36 -5.17 18.18
C ALA A 74 -10.78 -3.76 18.36
N ALA A 75 -9.44 -3.60 18.38
CA ALA A 75 -8.81 -2.27 18.42
C ALA A 75 -9.40 -1.39 17.30
N PRO A 76 -9.82 -0.15 17.61
CA PRO A 76 -10.52 0.68 16.62
C PRO A 76 -9.56 1.16 15.54
N VAL A 77 -10.00 1.05 14.28
CA VAL A 77 -9.33 1.61 13.09
C VAL A 77 -10.30 2.57 12.40
N ARG A 78 -9.80 3.70 11.93
CA ARG A 78 -10.55 4.73 11.23
C ARG A 78 -9.99 4.89 9.82
N VAL A 79 -10.80 4.52 8.82
CA VAL A 79 -10.39 4.49 7.40
C VAL A 79 -11.16 5.57 6.63
N LEU A 80 -10.45 6.46 5.94
CA LEU A 80 -11.07 7.43 5.02
C LEU A 80 -11.61 6.69 3.80
N VAL A 81 -12.95 6.66 3.63
CA VAL A 81 -13.61 5.94 2.53
C VAL A 81 -14.32 6.85 1.53
N LEU A 82 -14.50 8.13 1.86
CA LEU A 82 -14.96 9.15 0.91
C LEU A 82 -14.14 10.42 1.12
N ALA A 83 -13.48 10.86 0.07
CA ALA A 83 -12.67 12.08 0.04
C ALA A 83 -13.52 13.35 0.29
N PRO A 84 -12.91 14.47 0.71
CA PRO A 84 -13.63 15.70 0.98
C PRO A 84 -14.52 16.16 -0.18
N SER A 85 -15.78 16.50 0.15
CA SER A 85 -16.76 16.99 -0.79
C SER A 85 -17.60 18.13 -0.16
N ALA A 86 -18.37 18.85 -0.97
CA ALA A 86 -19.27 19.91 -0.52
C ALA A 86 -20.74 19.52 -0.77
N PRO A 87 -21.33 18.61 0.02
CA PRO A 87 -22.68 18.13 -0.20
C PRO A 87 -23.71 19.22 0.10
N THR A 88 -24.72 19.33 -0.80
CA THR A 88 -25.89 20.22 -0.69
C THR A 88 -27.16 19.39 -0.65
N ALA A 89 -28.28 20.00 -0.32
CA ALA A 89 -29.59 19.33 -0.34
C ALA A 89 -29.97 18.78 -1.74
N ALA A 90 -29.48 19.41 -2.82
CA ALA A 90 -29.65 18.94 -4.20
C ALA A 90 -28.64 17.87 -4.61
N LYS A 91 -27.50 17.79 -3.94
CA LYS A 91 -26.44 16.81 -4.18
C LYS A 91 -25.90 16.32 -2.83
N PRO A 92 -26.67 15.51 -2.08
CA PRO A 92 -26.27 15.03 -0.76
C PRO A 92 -25.24 13.90 -0.84
N ILE A 93 -24.59 13.61 0.29
CA ILE A 93 -23.96 12.30 0.50
C ILE A 93 -25.08 11.30 0.75
N VAL A 94 -25.04 10.18 0.02
CA VAL A 94 -26.09 9.14 0.06
C VAL A 94 -25.51 7.87 0.66
N LEU A 95 -26.25 7.31 1.64
CA LEU A 95 -25.92 6.06 2.31
C LEU A 95 -27.15 5.17 2.40
N HIS A 96 -26.93 3.84 2.36
CA HIS A 96 -27.99 2.85 2.56
C HIS A 96 -27.65 1.87 3.68
N GLY A 97 -28.65 1.49 4.48
CA GLY A 97 -28.60 0.33 5.37
C GLY A 97 -28.75 -0.98 4.58
N ARG A 98 -27.82 -1.89 4.74
CA ARG A 98 -27.80 -3.21 4.09
C ARG A 98 -27.75 -4.33 5.13
N GLY A 99 -28.49 -5.41 4.91
CA GLY A 99 -28.46 -6.63 5.70
C GLY A 99 -29.12 -6.54 7.09
N ALA A 100 -29.16 -5.36 7.72
CA ALA A 100 -29.85 -5.09 8.98
C ALA A 100 -30.34 -3.63 9.03
N PRO A 101 -31.27 -3.29 9.94
CA PRO A 101 -31.61 -1.91 10.24
C PRO A 101 -30.39 -1.12 10.75
N PHE A 102 -30.41 0.21 10.62
CA PHE A 102 -29.35 1.08 11.12
C PHE A 102 -29.89 2.22 12.00
N THR A 103 -29.00 2.83 12.75
CA THR A 103 -29.29 4.03 13.57
C THR A 103 -28.32 5.15 13.19
N ILE A 104 -28.67 6.39 13.57
CA ILE A 104 -27.80 7.55 13.47
C ILE A 104 -27.69 8.16 14.85
N ASP A 105 -26.48 8.33 15.38
CA ASP A 105 -26.26 8.89 16.71
C ASP A 105 -26.87 10.30 16.79
N GLY A 106 -27.64 10.56 17.85
CA GLY A 106 -28.34 11.83 18.04
C GLY A 106 -29.63 12.01 17.20
N VAL A 107 -30.01 11.00 16.41
CA VAL A 107 -31.27 11.00 15.64
C VAL A 107 -32.17 9.88 16.16
N THR A 108 -33.38 10.25 16.60
CA THR A 108 -34.34 9.26 17.15
C THR A 108 -34.85 8.33 16.09
N GLY A 109 -34.82 7.03 16.36
CA GLY A 109 -35.37 5.96 15.53
C GLY A 109 -34.36 4.95 15.04
N THR A 110 -34.88 3.81 14.61
CA THR A 110 -34.16 2.76 13.89
C THR A 110 -34.71 2.67 12.49
N PHE A 111 -33.85 2.74 11.49
CA PHE A 111 -34.25 2.80 10.09
C PHE A 111 -34.16 1.41 9.46
N PRO A 112 -35.20 1.00 8.69
CA PRO A 112 -35.27 -0.37 8.18
C PRO A 112 -34.20 -0.65 7.13
N ILE A 113 -34.01 -1.97 6.83
CA ILE A 113 -33.13 -2.42 5.75
C ILE A 113 -33.53 -1.77 4.44
N GLY A 114 -32.55 -1.27 3.68
CA GLY A 114 -32.75 -0.58 2.43
C GLY A 114 -33.15 0.89 2.56
N ALA A 115 -33.37 1.39 3.80
CA ALA A 115 -33.58 2.84 3.98
C ALA A 115 -32.34 3.62 3.54
N ARG A 116 -32.60 4.79 2.92
CA ARG A 116 -31.61 5.68 2.32
C ARG A 116 -31.48 6.94 3.17
N ALA A 117 -30.27 7.23 3.63
CA ALA A 117 -29.95 8.49 4.28
C ALA A 117 -29.28 9.44 3.30
N GLU A 118 -29.81 10.66 3.20
CA GLU A 118 -29.26 11.77 2.43
C GLU A 118 -28.78 12.84 3.41
N ILE A 119 -27.48 13.18 3.34
CA ILE A 119 -26.83 14.07 4.31
C ILE A 119 -26.13 15.20 3.55
N TRP A 120 -26.38 16.44 3.97
CA TRP A 120 -25.76 17.64 3.39
C TRP A 120 -25.38 18.66 4.45
N ARG A 121 -24.46 19.57 4.13
CA ARG A 121 -24.12 20.69 5.02
C ARG A 121 -25.31 21.62 5.22
N SER A 122 -25.58 21.99 6.47
CA SER A 122 -26.61 22.92 6.89
C SER A 122 -26.10 23.73 8.07
N GLY A 123 -25.68 24.96 7.83
CA GLY A 123 -25.00 25.79 8.82
C GLY A 123 -23.75 25.10 9.35
N ASN A 124 -23.61 25.06 10.67
CA ASN A 124 -22.47 24.38 11.33
C ASN A 124 -22.65 22.85 11.46
N GLY A 125 -23.80 22.31 11.07
CA GLY A 125 -24.14 20.90 11.19
C GLY A 125 -24.55 20.28 9.87
N PHE A 126 -25.52 19.36 9.94
CA PHE A 126 -26.02 18.61 8.78
C PHE A 126 -27.54 18.64 8.69
N GLY A 127 -28.07 18.78 7.47
CA GLY A 127 -29.44 18.39 7.12
C GLY A 127 -29.48 16.90 6.82
N ILE A 128 -30.55 16.23 7.23
CA ILE A 128 -30.74 14.78 7.15
C ILE A 128 -32.10 14.47 6.61
N LEU A 129 -32.18 13.69 5.53
CA LEU A 129 -33.42 13.11 5.00
C LEU A 129 -33.28 11.60 4.96
N ILE A 130 -34.24 10.90 5.57
CA ILE A 130 -34.29 9.44 5.52
C ILE A 130 -35.53 9.04 4.71
N ASN A 131 -35.28 8.26 3.67
CA ASN A 131 -36.33 7.66 2.85
C ASN A 131 -36.35 6.13 3.07
N SER A 132 -37.53 5.52 2.96
CA SER A 132 -37.68 4.08 2.90
C SER A 132 -37.08 3.52 1.59
N ALA A 133 -36.93 2.20 1.48
CA ALA A 133 -36.52 1.54 0.25
C ALA A 133 -37.46 1.83 -0.95
N THR A 134 -38.69 2.19 -0.70
CA THR A 134 -39.68 2.55 -1.72
C THR A 134 -39.79 4.04 -1.97
N GLY A 135 -38.97 4.87 -1.32
CA GLY A 135 -38.89 6.33 -1.50
C GLY A 135 -39.80 7.13 -0.57
N ALA A 136 -40.63 6.50 0.29
CA ALA A 136 -41.44 7.26 1.25
C ALA A 136 -40.53 7.92 2.32
N VAL A 137 -40.80 9.20 2.63
CA VAL A 137 -40.08 9.93 3.66
C VAL A 137 -40.37 9.34 5.04
N LEU A 138 -39.35 8.84 5.72
CA LEU A 138 -39.41 8.34 7.09
C LEU A 138 -39.10 9.42 8.10
N LEU A 139 -38.10 10.28 7.79
CA LEU A 139 -37.65 11.35 8.66
C LEU A 139 -37.03 12.48 7.86
N ARG A 140 -37.30 13.72 8.25
CA ARG A 140 -36.53 14.91 7.85
C ARG A 140 -36.14 15.67 9.10
N THR A 141 -34.85 15.88 9.32
CA THR A 141 -34.34 16.56 10.51
C THR A 141 -33.00 17.25 10.23
N SER A 142 -32.40 17.83 11.24
CA SER A 142 -31.06 18.42 11.18
C SER A 142 -30.30 18.12 12.45
N SER A 143 -28.98 18.10 12.34
CA SER A 143 -28.03 18.02 13.47
C SER A 143 -27.30 19.37 13.59
N ALA A 144 -27.14 19.86 14.81
CA ALA A 144 -26.35 21.07 15.08
C ALA A 144 -24.84 20.82 15.01
N VAL A 145 -24.40 19.55 15.05
CA VAL A 145 -22.99 19.16 14.99
C VAL A 145 -22.65 18.54 13.64
N ALA A 146 -21.45 18.81 13.14
CA ALA A 146 -20.94 18.27 11.90
C ALA A 146 -20.16 16.95 12.12
N ASP A 147 -20.71 16.05 12.92
CA ASP A 147 -20.18 14.74 13.25
C ASP A 147 -21.34 13.77 13.47
N LEU A 148 -21.66 12.97 12.47
CA LEU A 148 -22.74 11.99 12.52
C LEU A 148 -22.14 10.59 12.40
N ARG A 149 -22.67 9.65 13.19
CA ARG A 149 -22.30 8.23 13.08
C ARG A 149 -23.50 7.39 12.72
N LEU A 150 -23.44 6.75 11.55
CA LEU A 150 -24.39 5.75 11.12
C LEU A 150 -23.87 4.38 11.55
N ARG A 151 -24.63 3.71 12.43
CA ARG A 151 -24.28 2.39 12.96
C ARG A 151 -25.10 1.33 12.29
N SER A 152 -24.42 0.39 11.60
CA SER A 152 -25.12 -0.81 11.13
C SER A 152 -25.58 -1.65 12.31
N GLY A 153 -26.67 -2.38 12.14
CA GLY A 153 -27.04 -3.45 13.07
C GLY A 153 -25.99 -4.57 13.12
N ALA A 154 -26.28 -5.61 13.95
CA ALA A 154 -25.43 -6.80 14.01
C ALA A 154 -25.26 -7.46 12.63
N ASP A 155 -24.26 -8.33 12.48
CA ASP A 155 -24.04 -9.10 11.25
C ASP A 155 -25.35 -9.81 10.82
N PRO A 156 -25.81 -9.70 9.58
CA PRO A 156 -25.12 -9.19 8.38
C PRO A 156 -25.23 -7.68 8.10
N GLY A 157 -25.45 -6.82 9.10
CA GLY A 157 -25.61 -5.38 8.93
C GLY A 157 -24.40 -4.69 8.32
N ARG A 158 -24.65 -3.79 7.35
CA ARG A 158 -23.65 -2.98 6.62
C ARG A 158 -24.22 -1.59 6.33
N ILE A 159 -23.33 -0.63 6.11
CA ILE A 159 -23.65 0.66 5.51
C ILE A 159 -22.98 0.75 4.14
N GLN A 160 -23.77 0.99 3.11
CA GLN A 160 -23.26 1.33 1.77
C GLN A 160 -23.13 2.85 1.65
N VAL A 161 -22.04 3.35 1.08
CA VAL A 161 -21.76 4.75 0.78
C VAL A 161 -21.90 4.95 -0.71
N ASP A 162 -23.13 5.14 -1.21
CA ASP A 162 -23.45 5.24 -2.65
C ASP A 162 -22.72 6.39 -3.34
N SER A 163 -22.39 7.45 -2.59
CA SER A 163 -21.65 8.60 -3.11
C SER A 163 -20.16 8.30 -3.38
N LYS A 164 -19.65 7.12 -2.99
CA LYS A 164 -18.29 6.71 -3.31
C LYS A 164 -18.22 6.25 -4.78
N PRO A 165 -17.30 6.80 -5.59
CA PRO A 165 -17.12 6.38 -6.98
C PRO A 165 -16.34 5.06 -7.08
N SER A 166 -16.88 3.98 -6.50
CA SER A 166 -16.23 2.65 -6.45
C SER A 166 -17.30 1.59 -6.26
N THR A 167 -17.06 0.39 -6.80
CA THR A 167 -17.91 -0.79 -6.52
C THR A 167 -17.67 -1.38 -5.13
N HIS A 168 -16.59 -0.99 -4.45
CA HIS A 168 -16.27 -1.37 -3.08
C HIS A 168 -16.69 -0.26 -2.12
N ASP A 169 -17.98 -0.10 -1.92
CA ASP A 169 -18.64 1.02 -1.23
C ASP A 169 -19.41 0.61 0.04
N THR A 170 -19.37 -0.67 0.42
CA THR A 170 -20.18 -1.25 1.50
C THR A 170 -19.30 -1.73 2.65
N TYR A 171 -19.66 -1.34 3.88
CA TYR A 171 -18.78 -1.44 5.04
C TYR A 171 -19.47 -2.06 6.26
N ARG A 172 -18.71 -2.80 7.07
CA ARG A 172 -19.05 -3.19 8.44
C ARG A 172 -18.82 -2.03 9.40
N GLY A 173 -19.39 -2.13 10.60
CA GLY A 173 -19.17 -1.18 11.69
C GLY A 173 -19.90 0.13 11.48
N THR A 174 -19.25 1.24 11.74
CA THR A 174 -19.83 2.59 11.74
C THR A 174 -19.30 3.39 10.56
N ILE A 175 -20.17 4.12 9.88
CA ILE A 175 -19.77 5.19 8.95
C ILE A 175 -19.96 6.52 9.67
N ARG A 176 -18.87 7.26 9.84
CA ARG A 176 -18.84 8.60 10.39
C ARG A 176 -18.81 9.62 9.25
N ILE A 177 -19.81 10.51 9.22
CA ILE A 177 -19.86 11.67 8.32
C ILE A 177 -19.38 12.88 9.09
N LEU A 178 -18.24 13.43 8.73
CA LEU A 178 -17.53 14.48 9.46
C LEU A 178 -17.31 15.72 8.58
N GLY A 179 -17.71 16.88 9.10
CA GLY A 179 -17.35 18.18 8.53
C GLY A 179 -15.92 18.56 8.94
N THR A 180 -15.07 18.86 7.95
CA THR A 180 -13.71 19.34 8.13
C THR A 180 -13.50 20.70 7.47
N SER A 181 -12.34 21.32 7.62
CA SER A 181 -11.99 22.56 6.93
C SER A 181 -11.91 22.40 5.39
N SER A 182 -11.60 21.17 4.92
CA SER A 182 -11.51 20.85 3.49
C SER A 182 -12.83 20.35 2.89
N GLY A 183 -13.90 20.18 3.69
CA GLY A 183 -15.19 19.68 3.24
C GLY A 183 -15.74 18.57 4.15
N VAL A 184 -16.70 17.81 3.63
CA VAL A 184 -17.30 16.68 4.34
C VAL A 184 -16.64 15.39 3.87
N ILE A 185 -16.24 14.55 4.79
CA ILE A 185 -15.63 13.23 4.56
C ILE A 185 -16.49 12.12 5.14
N ALA A 186 -16.33 10.90 4.62
CA ALA A 186 -16.82 9.69 5.29
C ALA A 186 -15.65 8.83 5.78
N VAL A 187 -15.75 8.39 7.02
CA VAL A 187 -14.74 7.54 7.69
C VAL A 187 -15.42 6.26 8.16
N ASN A 188 -14.86 5.11 7.81
CA ASN A 188 -15.31 3.83 8.34
C ASN A 188 -14.57 3.54 9.67
N GLU A 189 -15.32 3.41 10.75
CA GLU A 189 -14.82 3.08 12.09
C GLU A 189 -15.20 1.63 12.40
N LEU A 190 -14.21 0.75 12.60
CA LEU A 190 -14.44 -0.68 12.86
C LEU A 190 -13.27 -1.31 13.63
N GLY A 191 -13.44 -2.55 14.08
CA GLY A 191 -12.37 -3.32 14.71
C GLY A 191 -11.30 -3.75 13.69
N LEU A 192 -10.05 -3.81 14.14
CA LEU A 192 -8.86 -4.10 13.35
C LEU A 192 -8.99 -5.39 12.53
N ASP A 193 -9.43 -6.50 13.14
CA ASP A 193 -9.59 -7.76 12.39
C ASP A 193 -10.76 -7.73 11.39
N LEU A 194 -11.79 -6.92 11.62
CA LEU A 194 -12.85 -6.70 10.63
C LEU A 194 -12.34 -5.89 9.42
N TYR A 195 -11.47 -4.90 9.66
CA TYR A 195 -10.78 -4.15 8.62
C TYR A 195 -9.94 -5.07 7.74
N LEU A 196 -9.17 -5.96 8.34
CA LEU A 196 -8.27 -6.88 7.62
C LEU A 196 -9.01 -7.86 6.71
N ARG A 197 -10.27 -8.20 6.98
CA ARG A 197 -11.07 -9.05 6.07
C ARG A 197 -11.27 -8.42 4.70
N GLY A 198 -11.28 -7.08 4.62
CA GLY A 198 -11.36 -6.33 3.35
C GLY A 198 -10.00 -5.92 2.79
N VAL A 199 -8.90 -6.03 3.56
CA VAL A 199 -7.54 -5.71 3.14
C VAL A 199 -6.82 -6.94 2.59
N VAL A 200 -6.76 -8.04 3.34
CA VAL A 200 -5.96 -9.22 2.97
C VAL A 200 -6.30 -9.75 1.58
N PRO A 201 -7.58 -9.91 1.18
CA PRO A 201 -7.91 -10.39 -0.16
C PRO A 201 -7.66 -9.36 -1.28
N ALA A 202 -7.57 -8.06 -0.94
CA ALA A 202 -7.21 -7.01 -1.89
C ALA A 202 -5.70 -6.97 -2.16
N GLU A 203 -4.89 -7.32 -1.17
CA GLU A 203 -3.43 -7.29 -1.23
C GLU A 203 -2.82 -8.60 -1.73
N MET A 204 -3.43 -9.75 -1.42
CA MET A 204 -2.88 -11.07 -1.75
C MET A 204 -3.97 -11.99 -2.31
N PRO A 205 -3.74 -12.70 -3.44
CA PRO A 205 -4.70 -13.64 -3.99
C PRO A 205 -5.11 -14.70 -2.97
N SER A 206 -6.42 -14.78 -2.68
CA SER A 206 -6.98 -15.67 -1.64
C SER A 206 -6.85 -17.17 -1.97
N SER A 207 -6.43 -17.52 -3.18
CA SER A 207 -6.09 -18.89 -3.61
C SER A 207 -4.68 -19.34 -3.19
N TRP A 208 -3.88 -18.44 -2.61
CA TRP A 208 -2.53 -18.77 -2.19
C TRP A 208 -2.50 -19.61 -0.90
N PRO A 209 -1.36 -20.26 -0.58
CA PRO A 209 -1.24 -21.09 0.61
C PRO A 209 -1.64 -20.35 1.89
N LEU A 210 -2.33 -21.06 2.81
CA LEU A 210 -2.84 -20.48 4.05
C LEU A 210 -1.73 -19.81 4.90
N GLU A 211 -0.52 -20.37 4.91
CA GLU A 211 0.60 -19.77 5.68
C GLU A 211 1.06 -18.44 5.07
N ALA A 212 0.99 -18.26 3.74
CA ALA A 212 1.23 -16.97 3.11
C ALA A 212 0.14 -15.94 3.49
N LEU A 213 -1.14 -16.35 3.45
CA LEU A 213 -2.26 -15.49 3.86
C LEU A 213 -2.18 -15.12 5.35
N LYS A 214 -1.76 -16.04 6.22
CA LYS A 214 -1.52 -15.77 7.64
C LYS A 214 -0.37 -14.76 7.83
N ALA A 215 0.73 -14.92 7.10
CA ALA A 215 1.86 -13.98 7.13
C ALA A 215 1.39 -12.59 6.68
N GLN A 216 0.62 -12.49 5.58
CA GLN A 216 0.03 -11.23 5.12
C GLN A 216 -0.91 -10.63 6.17
N SER A 217 -1.75 -11.45 6.82
CA SER A 217 -2.67 -10.98 7.86
C SER A 217 -1.94 -10.36 9.05
N ILE A 218 -0.85 -10.96 9.51
CA ILE A 218 -0.03 -10.45 10.62
C ILE A 218 0.72 -9.19 10.19
N ALA A 219 1.31 -9.16 8.99
CA ALA A 219 2.00 -7.99 8.46
C ALA A 219 1.04 -6.80 8.29
N ALA A 220 -0.11 -7.02 7.65
CA ALA A 220 -1.12 -5.98 7.44
C ALA A 220 -1.70 -5.46 8.76
N ARG A 221 -1.89 -6.34 9.76
CA ARG A 221 -2.33 -5.95 11.10
C ARG A 221 -1.28 -5.09 11.80
N SER A 222 -0.01 -5.47 11.71
CA SER A 222 1.09 -4.71 12.30
C SER A 222 1.22 -3.33 11.64
N TYR A 223 1.10 -3.26 10.31
CA TYR A 223 1.08 -1.99 9.59
C TYR A 223 -0.07 -1.10 10.07
N ALA A 224 -1.30 -1.61 10.08
CA ALA A 224 -2.47 -0.85 10.49
C ALA A 224 -2.35 -0.36 11.94
N GLU A 225 -2.03 -1.24 12.89
CA GLU A 225 -1.87 -0.91 14.31
C GLU A 225 -0.79 0.16 14.55
N ALA A 226 0.32 0.10 13.81
CA ALA A 226 1.37 1.11 13.90
C ALA A 226 0.93 2.50 13.41
N HIS A 227 -0.15 2.59 12.65
CA HIS A 227 -0.69 3.85 12.12
C HIS A 227 -1.96 4.34 12.86
N VAL A 228 -2.45 3.57 13.82
CA VAL A 228 -3.60 4.00 14.64
C VAL A 228 -3.17 5.09 15.63
N HIS A 229 -3.77 6.26 15.52
CA HIS A 229 -3.50 7.43 16.36
C HIS A 229 -4.77 7.85 17.09
N VAL A 230 -5.13 7.12 18.14
CA VAL A 230 -6.35 7.38 18.93
C VAL A 230 -6.41 8.84 19.38
N GLY A 231 -7.50 9.53 19.02
CA GLY A 231 -7.75 10.92 19.41
C GLY A 231 -7.00 11.97 18.58
N ILE A 232 -6.17 11.57 17.61
CA ILE A 232 -5.44 12.49 16.74
C ILE A 232 -6.00 12.35 15.32
N GLY A 233 -6.38 13.50 14.70
CA GLY A 233 -6.92 13.53 13.35
C GLY A 233 -8.31 12.90 13.19
N ALA A 234 -8.86 12.96 11.99
CA ALA A 234 -10.17 12.47 11.65
C ALA A 234 -10.20 10.98 11.28
N TYR A 235 -9.09 10.45 10.79
CA TYR A 235 -8.88 9.07 10.35
C TYR A 235 -7.41 8.67 10.52
N ASP A 236 -7.13 7.36 10.44
CA ASP A 236 -5.80 6.77 10.59
C ASP A 236 -5.21 6.34 9.24
N LEU A 237 -6.04 5.78 8.36
CA LEU A 237 -5.63 5.14 7.12
C LEU A 237 -6.47 5.63 5.94
N TYR A 238 -5.90 5.51 4.74
CA TYR A 238 -6.62 5.58 3.47
C TYR A 238 -7.10 4.20 3.05
N ASP A 239 -8.09 4.13 2.16
CA ASP A 239 -8.59 2.87 1.61
C ASP A 239 -7.93 2.46 0.27
N ASP A 240 -6.83 3.10 -0.08
CA ASP A 240 -6.09 2.90 -1.33
C ASP A 240 -4.58 2.70 -1.10
N THR A 241 -3.80 2.72 -2.18
CA THR A 241 -2.35 2.47 -2.17
C THR A 241 -1.52 3.48 -1.36
N ARG A 242 -2.12 4.57 -0.85
CA ARG A 242 -1.46 5.49 0.10
C ARG A 242 -1.28 4.86 1.48
N ALA A 243 -2.06 3.82 1.79
CA ALA A 243 -1.92 3.00 3.00
C ALA A 243 -2.03 1.51 2.61
N GLN A 244 -3.22 0.92 2.72
CA GLN A 244 -3.51 -0.45 2.33
C GLN A 244 -4.82 -0.46 1.54
N VAL A 245 -4.88 -1.21 0.44
CA VAL A 245 -6.11 -1.31 -0.35
C VAL A 245 -7.20 -1.99 0.47
N TYR A 246 -8.27 -1.24 0.77
CA TYR A 246 -9.39 -1.71 1.58
C TYR A 246 -10.68 -1.72 0.76
N GLN A 247 -11.20 -2.90 0.49
CA GLN A 247 -12.37 -3.12 -0.35
C GLN A 247 -13.68 -3.27 0.45
N GLY A 248 -13.67 -2.91 1.73
CA GLY A 248 -14.86 -3.05 2.58
C GLY A 248 -15.35 -4.50 2.67
N SER A 249 -16.65 -4.67 2.94
CA SER A 249 -17.24 -6.00 3.08
C SER A 249 -17.47 -6.73 1.75
N LEU A 250 -17.50 -6.02 0.63
CA LEU A 250 -17.64 -6.64 -0.68
C LEU A 250 -16.35 -7.32 -1.17
N GLY A 251 -15.20 -6.91 -0.63
CA GLY A 251 -13.93 -7.56 -0.89
C GLY A 251 -13.66 -8.81 -0.04
N GLU A 252 -14.48 -9.11 0.96
CA GLU A 252 -14.24 -10.23 1.88
C GLU A 252 -14.31 -11.58 1.18
N VAL A 253 -13.28 -12.42 1.36
CA VAL A 253 -13.19 -13.79 0.84
C VAL A 253 -12.95 -14.76 1.98
N SER A 254 -13.60 -15.94 1.94
CA SER A 254 -13.58 -16.94 3.02
C SER A 254 -12.15 -17.37 3.42
N ALA A 255 -11.28 -17.66 2.47
CA ALA A 255 -9.91 -18.09 2.76
C ALA A 255 -9.09 -16.99 3.48
N ALA A 256 -9.20 -15.73 3.05
CA ALA A 256 -8.59 -14.59 3.72
C ALA A 256 -9.20 -14.36 5.12
N THR A 257 -10.52 -14.46 5.26
CA THR A 257 -11.19 -14.37 6.57
C THR A 257 -10.70 -15.46 7.52
N THR A 258 -10.49 -16.70 7.02
CA THR A 258 -9.92 -17.81 7.80
C THR A 258 -8.50 -17.46 8.30
N SER A 259 -7.64 -16.87 7.44
CA SER A 259 -6.28 -16.50 7.82
C SER A 259 -6.26 -15.39 8.87
N VAL A 260 -7.12 -14.36 8.72
CA VAL A 260 -7.27 -13.27 9.70
C VAL A 260 -7.72 -13.82 11.05
N THR A 261 -8.73 -14.72 11.06
CA THR A 261 -9.24 -15.34 12.29
C THR A 261 -8.22 -16.25 12.96
N ALA A 262 -7.49 -17.06 12.18
CA ALA A 262 -6.44 -17.96 12.70
C ALA A 262 -5.23 -17.18 13.30
N THR A 263 -5.07 -15.91 12.97
CA THR A 263 -4.02 -15.02 13.47
C THR A 263 -4.57 -13.85 14.26
N ALA A 264 -5.78 -13.99 14.83
CA ALA A 264 -6.49 -12.89 15.50
C ALA A 264 -5.60 -12.18 16.52
N GLY A 265 -5.51 -10.85 16.41
CA GLY A 265 -4.73 -9.99 17.28
C GLY A 265 -3.21 -10.15 17.21
N GLN A 266 -2.65 -11.04 16.37
CA GLN A 266 -1.18 -11.20 16.27
C GLN A 266 -0.56 -10.07 15.47
N VAL A 267 0.48 -9.45 16.03
CA VAL A 267 1.30 -8.38 15.43
C VAL A 267 2.79 -8.65 15.62
N LEU A 268 3.62 -7.96 14.86
CA LEU A 268 5.07 -7.94 15.01
C LEU A 268 5.50 -6.73 15.85
N LYS A 269 6.39 -6.95 16.82
CA LYS A 269 7.02 -5.88 17.61
C LYS A 269 8.55 -5.93 17.51
N SER A 270 9.16 -4.75 17.51
CA SER A 270 10.57 -4.54 17.79
C SER A 270 10.69 -3.87 19.16
N GLY A 271 11.21 -4.60 20.15
CA GLY A 271 11.08 -4.20 21.54
C GLY A 271 9.60 -4.13 21.99
N SER A 272 9.17 -3.00 22.51
CA SER A 272 7.78 -2.77 22.93
C SER A 272 6.86 -2.20 21.83
N THR A 273 7.41 -1.75 20.70
CA THR A 273 6.69 -1.01 19.67
C THR A 273 6.24 -1.95 18.54
N VAL A 274 4.97 -1.83 18.13
CA VAL A 274 4.47 -2.49 16.91
C VAL A 274 5.15 -1.88 15.70
N ILE A 275 5.65 -2.72 14.79
CA ILE A 275 6.40 -2.27 13.63
C ILE A 275 5.50 -1.80 12.49
N THR A 276 5.98 -0.85 11.69
CA THR A 276 5.43 -0.56 10.37
C THR A 276 5.88 -1.68 9.40
N ALA A 277 5.10 -2.76 9.37
CA ALA A 277 5.42 -3.94 8.57
C ALA A 277 5.11 -3.70 7.10
N LEU A 278 6.05 -3.10 6.38
CA LEU A 278 5.96 -2.85 4.94
C LEU A 278 5.97 -4.17 4.15
N TYR A 279 5.24 -4.22 3.05
CA TYR A 279 5.26 -5.36 2.13
C TYR A 279 5.11 -4.89 0.68
N HIS A 280 5.47 -5.75 -0.26
CA HIS A 280 5.46 -5.45 -1.69
C HIS A 280 5.26 -6.75 -2.49
N SER A 281 4.98 -6.64 -3.79
CA SER A 281 4.61 -7.78 -4.62
C SER A 281 5.74 -8.83 -4.74
N ALA A 282 6.91 -8.43 -5.27
CA ALA A 282 8.03 -9.35 -5.53
C ALA A 282 9.37 -8.63 -5.35
N ASP A 283 10.32 -9.25 -4.66
CA ASP A 283 11.62 -8.63 -4.34
C ASP A 283 12.70 -8.86 -5.40
N GLY A 284 12.49 -9.80 -6.33
CA GLY A 284 13.47 -10.14 -7.37
C GLY A 284 14.64 -10.99 -6.84
N GLY A 285 14.46 -11.64 -5.69
CA GLY A 285 15.41 -12.55 -5.06
C GLY A 285 16.18 -11.96 -3.89
N ALA A 286 15.94 -10.71 -3.51
CA ALA A 286 16.47 -10.11 -2.28
C ALA A 286 15.70 -8.85 -1.89
N THR A 287 15.45 -8.67 -0.58
CA THR A 287 14.93 -7.42 -0.01
C THR A 287 16.05 -6.40 0.19
N GLU A 288 15.67 -5.11 0.37
CA GLU A 288 16.61 -4.00 0.50
C GLU A 288 16.64 -3.43 1.92
N ASN A 289 17.69 -2.70 2.26
CA ASN A 289 17.77 -1.89 3.47
C ASN A 289 16.92 -0.63 3.33
N ASN A 290 16.19 -0.24 4.37
CA ASN A 290 15.29 0.92 4.32
C ASN A 290 16.01 2.23 3.96
N GLU A 291 17.21 2.46 4.46
CA GLU A 291 17.98 3.68 4.19
C GLU A 291 18.41 3.81 2.72
N ASN A 292 18.49 2.71 1.98
CA ASN A 292 18.79 2.72 0.55
C ASN A 292 17.58 3.06 -0.33
N VAL A 293 16.36 2.93 0.21
CA VAL A 293 15.10 3.26 -0.46
C VAL A 293 14.62 4.65 -0.04
N TYR A 294 14.65 4.96 1.26
CA TYR A 294 14.28 6.29 1.77
C TYR A 294 15.45 7.26 1.70
N THR A 295 15.69 7.75 0.48
CA THR A 295 16.77 8.69 0.18
C THR A 295 16.23 10.08 -0.17
N SER A 296 17.11 11.10 -0.17
CA SER A 296 16.78 12.40 -0.75
C SER A 296 16.50 12.28 -2.26
N ALA A 297 15.96 13.32 -2.87
CA ALA A 297 15.74 13.36 -4.31
C ALA A 297 17.02 13.12 -5.14
N SER A 298 18.19 13.50 -4.62
CA SER A 298 19.49 13.25 -5.24
C SER A 298 20.13 11.92 -4.85
N GLY A 299 19.41 11.04 -4.15
CA GLY A 299 19.87 9.71 -3.74
C GLY A 299 20.88 9.73 -2.60
N GLN A 300 20.92 10.79 -1.77
CA GLN A 300 21.68 10.76 -0.52
C GLN A 300 20.90 9.99 0.54
N ILE A 301 21.59 9.14 1.29
CA ILE A 301 21.00 8.44 2.42
C ILE A 301 20.65 9.47 3.50
N VAL A 302 19.35 9.57 3.83
CA VAL A 302 18.82 10.50 4.84
C VAL A 302 18.06 9.77 5.96
N ALA A 303 17.61 8.55 5.70
CA ALA A 303 16.96 7.73 6.70
C ALA A 303 17.96 6.94 7.55
N SER A 304 17.66 6.81 8.84
CA SER A 304 18.42 5.92 9.73
C SER A 304 18.09 4.45 9.45
N PRO A 305 19.05 3.52 9.64
CA PRO A 305 18.79 2.10 9.56
C PRO A 305 17.70 1.65 10.55
N VAL A 306 16.73 0.88 10.07
CA VAL A 306 15.66 0.27 10.86
C VAL A 306 15.97 -1.22 11.03
N SER A 307 16.06 -1.69 12.27
CA SER A 307 16.53 -3.05 12.60
C SER A 307 15.72 -4.18 11.96
N TYR A 308 14.43 -3.96 11.74
CA TYR A 308 13.53 -4.94 11.15
C TYR A 308 13.30 -4.77 9.63
N LEU A 309 13.94 -3.79 8.98
CA LEU A 309 13.88 -3.56 7.53
C LEU A 309 15.29 -3.69 6.93
N ARG A 310 15.92 -4.84 7.18
CA ARG A 310 17.25 -5.18 6.65
C ARG A 310 17.12 -6.06 5.42
N GLY A 311 17.93 -5.77 4.41
CA GLY A 311 18.00 -6.58 3.22
C GLY A 311 18.44 -8.01 3.51
N SER A 312 17.78 -8.98 2.91
CA SER A 312 18.12 -10.40 3.00
C SER A 312 17.88 -11.11 1.66
N SER A 313 18.67 -12.16 1.41
CA SER A 313 18.47 -13.00 0.24
C SER A 313 17.16 -13.78 0.34
N ASP A 314 16.35 -13.76 -0.69
CA ASP A 314 15.09 -14.50 -0.78
C ASP A 314 15.19 -15.71 -1.72
N ARG A 315 16.32 -16.43 -1.66
CA ARG A 315 16.59 -17.61 -2.48
C ARG A 315 16.52 -18.88 -1.65
N ALA A 316 15.99 -19.94 -2.27
CA ALA A 316 16.03 -21.30 -1.74
C ALA A 316 17.48 -21.85 -1.80
N PRO A 317 17.79 -22.96 -1.08
CA PRO A 317 19.12 -23.57 -1.09
C PRO A 317 19.65 -23.94 -2.49
N ASN A 318 18.76 -24.20 -3.44
CA ASN A 318 19.11 -24.47 -4.85
C ASN A 318 19.37 -23.19 -5.68
N GLY A 319 19.37 -22.02 -5.06
CA GLY A 319 19.61 -20.73 -5.70
C GLY A 319 18.38 -20.10 -6.38
N VAL A 320 17.26 -20.81 -6.51
CA VAL A 320 16.03 -20.29 -7.12
C VAL A 320 15.36 -19.32 -6.12
N SER A 321 14.92 -18.16 -6.62
CA SER A 321 14.19 -17.21 -5.80
C SER A 321 12.81 -17.72 -5.43
N TYR A 322 12.39 -17.50 -4.19
CA TYR A 322 11.05 -17.86 -3.71
C TYR A 322 9.93 -17.08 -4.42
N ASP A 323 10.23 -15.88 -4.96
CA ASP A 323 9.30 -15.09 -5.75
C ASP A 323 9.33 -15.39 -7.25
N SER A 324 10.04 -16.44 -7.69
CA SER A 324 10.19 -16.83 -9.11
C SER A 324 8.88 -17.06 -9.85
N ALA A 325 7.78 -17.34 -9.14
CA ALA A 325 6.44 -17.47 -9.73
C ALA A 325 5.74 -16.12 -9.98
N SER A 326 6.37 -15.00 -9.65
CA SER A 326 5.84 -13.67 -9.97
C SER A 326 5.88 -13.42 -11.48
N PRO A 327 4.82 -12.84 -12.07
CA PRO A 327 4.88 -12.36 -13.46
C PRO A 327 6.00 -11.34 -13.70
N HIS A 328 6.48 -10.71 -12.64
CA HIS A 328 7.56 -9.72 -12.65
C HIS A 328 8.85 -10.23 -11.99
N ALA A 329 9.02 -11.56 -11.86
CA ALA A 329 10.27 -12.14 -11.35
C ALA A 329 11.47 -11.66 -12.18
N THR A 330 11.27 -11.57 -13.49
CA THR A 330 12.18 -10.91 -14.44
C THR A 330 11.35 -10.08 -15.42
N TRP A 331 11.88 -8.94 -15.87
CA TRP A 331 11.24 -8.10 -16.86
C TRP A 331 12.29 -7.31 -17.67
N GLN A 332 11.87 -6.80 -18.81
CA GLN A 332 12.67 -5.87 -19.61
C GLN A 332 11.76 -4.82 -20.25
N THR A 333 12.32 -3.65 -20.53
CA THR A 333 11.66 -2.60 -21.29
C THR A 333 11.78 -2.83 -22.79
N ALA A 334 11.13 -2.01 -23.59
CA ALA A 334 11.50 -1.84 -24.99
C ALA A 334 12.95 -1.35 -25.10
N THR A 335 13.51 -1.44 -26.30
CA THR A 335 14.84 -0.90 -26.60
C THR A 335 14.72 0.55 -27.06
N TYR A 336 15.45 1.45 -26.40
CA TYR A 336 15.41 2.90 -26.65
C TYR A 336 16.72 3.40 -27.23
N THR A 337 16.64 4.22 -28.25
CA THR A 337 17.78 5.02 -28.71
C THR A 337 18.09 6.15 -27.72
N TRP A 338 19.31 6.70 -27.76
CA TRP A 338 19.69 7.84 -26.93
C TRP A 338 18.80 9.07 -27.12
N PRO A 339 18.36 9.44 -28.35
CA PRO A 339 17.38 10.51 -28.55
C PRO A 339 16.02 10.22 -27.88
N GLN A 340 15.52 8.97 -27.89
CA GLN A 340 14.28 8.60 -27.21
C GLN A 340 14.43 8.71 -25.68
N LEU A 341 15.55 8.22 -25.12
CA LEU A 341 15.84 8.39 -23.69
C LEU A 341 15.98 9.87 -23.32
N SER A 342 16.61 10.69 -24.18
CA SER A 342 16.70 12.13 -23.97
C SER A 342 15.31 12.77 -23.89
N ALA A 343 14.40 12.40 -24.78
CA ALA A 343 13.02 12.89 -24.79
C ALA A 343 12.26 12.46 -23.51
N ILE A 344 12.39 11.19 -23.11
CA ILE A 344 11.78 10.66 -21.87
C ILE A 344 12.26 11.45 -20.65
N PHE A 345 13.56 11.60 -20.45
CA PHE A 345 14.13 12.28 -19.30
C PHE A 345 14.03 13.82 -19.36
N ALA A 346 13.71 14.39 -20.50
CA ALA A 346 13.42 15.82 -20.66
C ALA A 346 12.02 16.21 -20.15
N THR A 347 11.12 15.23 -19.94
CA THR A 347 9.75 15.49 -19.43
C THR A 347 9.72 16.02 -17.98
N ASP A 348 10.80 15.82 -17.23
CA ASP A 348 10.92 16.26 -15.84
C ASP A 348 12.19 17.09 -15.62
N THR A 349 12.05 18.24 -14.95
CA THR A 349 13.18 19.13 -14.67
C THR A 349 14.25 18.49 -13.80
N ARG A 350 13.91 17.48 -12.99
CA ARG A 350 14.85 16.73 -12.13
C ARG A 350 15.84 15.90 -12.93
N THR A 351 15.46 15.46 -14.15
CA THR A 351 16.24 14.54 -15.01
C THR A 351 16.65 15.15 -16.34
N ASN A 352 16.11 16.30 -16.71
CA ASN A 352 16.43 16.95 -18.00
C ASN A 352 17.89 17.44 -18.03
N VAL A 353 18.73 16.76 -18.80
CA VAL A 353 20.14 17.10 -19.09
C VAL A 353 20.35 17.50 -20.55
N GLY A 354 19.27 17.81 -21.29
CA GLY A 354 19.30 18.03 -22.74
C GLY A 354 19.52 16.73 -23.50
N THR A 355 20.43 16.73 -24.47
CA THR A 355 20.79 15.47 -25.18
C THR A 355 21.57 14.58 -24.22
N LEU A 356 20.97 13.46 -23.82
CA LEU A 356 21.57 12.49 -22.92
C LEU A 356 22.74 11.77 -23.61
N THR A 357 23.90 11.73 -22.95
CA THR A 357 25.13 11.12 -23.44
C THR A 357 25.60 9.94 -22.62
N SER A 358 25.24 9.87 -21.34
CA SER A 358 25.52 8.69 -20.51
C SER A 358 24.57 8.57 -19.31
N LEU A 359 24.42 7.34 -18.82
CA LEU A 359 23.74 6.97 -17.59
C LEU A 359 24.70 6.20 -16.70
N ASN A 360 24.71 6.52 -15.39
CA ASN A 360 25.45 5.75 -14.42
C ASN A 360 24.47 5.12 -13.41
N LEU A 361 24.40 3.78 -13.42
CA LEU A 361 23.55 2.93 -12.62
C LEU A 361 24.36 2.16 -11.54
N SER A 362 25.59 2.54 -11.25
CA SER A 362 26.49 1.77 -10.37
C SER A 362 26.18 1.91 -8.88
N ALA A 363 25.44 2.96 -8.46
CA ALA A 363 25.12 3.20 -7.07
C ALA A 363 23.93 2.34 -6.63
N LYS A 364 24.20 1.14 -6.16
CA LYS A 364 23.22 0.11 -5.81
C LYS A 364 23.26 -0.24 -4.33
N GLY A 365 22.11 -0.63 -3.80
CA GLY A 365 21.94 -1.18 -2.46
C GLY A 365 22.32 -2.65 -2.37
N VAL A 366 22.05 -3.25 -1.21
CA VAL A 366 22.43 -4.64 -0.91
C VAL A 366 21.66 -5.67 -1.75
N SER A 367 20.47 -5.33 -2.22
CA SER A 367 19.66 -6.16 -3.14
C SER A 367 20.05 -5.97 -4.60
N GLY A 368 20.86 -4.97 -4.92
CA GLY A 368 21.14 -4.53 -6.28
C GLY A 368 20.21 -3.43 -6.80
N ARG A 369 19.25 -2.96 -5.98
CA ARG A 369 18.38 -1.83 -6.35
C ARG A 369 19.17 -0.54 -6.45
N LEU A 370 18.76 0.32 -7.40
CA LEU A 370 19.36 1.64 -7.58
C LEU A 370 19.06 2.54 -6.37
N ILE A 371 20.08 3.01 -5.68
CA ILE A 371 19.99 4.08 -4.69
C ILE A 371 19.93 5.43 -5.40
N ARG A 372 20.77 5.60 -6.44
CA ARG A 372 20.83 6.82 -7.25
C ARG A 372 21.30 6.54 -8.67
N VAL A 373 20.92 7.42 -9.57
CA VAL A 373 21.33 7.43 -10.98
C VAL A 373 21.88 8.79 -11.33
N THR A 374 23.00 8.82 -12.04
CA THR A 374 23.54 10.07 -12.62
C THR A 374 23.30 10.05 -14.13
N LEU A 375 22.60 11.08 -14.60
CA LEU A 375 22.38 11.37 -16.02
C LEU A 375 23.39 12.46 -16.43
N VAL A 376 24.03 12.28 -17.59
CA VAL A 376 24.96 13.28 -18.17
C VAL A 376 24.48 13.62 -19.57
N GLY A 377 24.50 14.89 -19.94
CA GLY A 377 24.06 15.35 -21.26
C GLY A 377 24.57 16.75 -21.59
N SER A 378 24.04 17.32 -22.68
CA SER A 378 24.47 18.61 -23.23
C SER A 378 24.28 19.81 -22.30
N LEU A 379 23.37 19.72 -21.32
CA LEU A 379 23.14 20.76 -20.31
C LEU A 379 23.85 20.47 -18.96
N GLY A 380 24.80 19.53 -18.95
CA GLY A 380 25.53 19.11 -17.74
C GLY A 380 25.07 17.79 -17.19
N SER A 381 25.19 17.61 -15.84
CA SER A 381 24.80 16.36 -15.20
C SER A 381 23.75 16.58 -14.12
N LYS A 382 22.89 15.58 -13.90
CA LYS A 382 21.92 15.52 -12.80
C LYS A 382 21.96 14.15 -12.13
N THR A 383 21.84 14.17 -10.82
CA THR A 383 21.75 12.93 -10.02
C THR A 383 20.42 12.89 -9.30
N VAL A 384 19.68 11.81 -9.48
CA VAL A 384 18.39 11.55 -8.85
C VAL A 384 18.42 10.20 -8.12
N ASN A 385 17.49 9.96 -7.20
CA ASN A 385 17.34 8.63 -6.60
C ASN A 385 16.72 7.63 -7.59
N GLY A 386 16.80 6.34 -7.26
CA GLY A 386 16.29 5.28 -8.12
C GLY A 386 14.78 5.37 -8.40
N GLU A 387 13.99 5.83 -7.43
CA GLU A 387 12.53 5.97 -7.61
C GLU A 387 12.17 7.11 -8.56
N ILE A 388 12.82 8.27 -8.46
CA ILE A 388 12.63 9.38 -9.41
C ILE A 388 13.03 8.94 -10.81
N PHE A 389 14.16 8.22 -10.95
CA PHE A 389 14.58 7.70 -12.25
C PHE A 389 13.51 6.78 -12.85
N ARG A 390 12.98 5.83 -12.07
CA ARG A 390 11.92 4.90 -12.48
C ARG A 390 10.62 5.63 -12.79
N GLU A 391 10.19 6.57 -11.94
CA GLU A 391 8.98 7.37 -12.10
C GLU A 391 9.00 8.15 -13.42
N VAL A 392 10.08 8.91 -13.66
CA VAL A 392 10.21 9.75 -14.86
C VAL A 392 10.31 8.88 -16.13
N PHE A 393 11.05 7.76 -16.06
CA PHE A 393 11.08 6.80 -17.17
C PHE A 393 9.67 6.29 -17.50
N ASN A 394 8.92 5.80 -16.51
CA ASN A 394 7.60 5.25 -16.72
C ASN A 394 6.58 6.28 -17.21
N THR A 395 6.67 7.54 -16.72
CA THR A 395 5.77 8.61 -17.13
C THR A 395 6.08 9.15 -18.53
N GLY A 396 7.36 9.20 -18.89
CA GLY A 396 7.82 9.71 -20.17
C GLY A 396 7.85 8.67 -21.29
N SER A 397 7.77 7.37 -20.96
CA SER A 397 7.73 6.29 -21.95
C SER A 397 6.36 6.20 -22.63
N PRO A 398 6.28 5.74 -23.90
CA PRO A 398 5.02 5.44 -24.57
C PRO A 398 4.16 4.46 -23.74
N ALA A 399 2.85 4.68 -23.68
CA ALA A 399 1.94 3.87 -22.84
C ALA A 399 1.88 2.38 -23.24
N ALA A 400 2.32 2.02 -24.45
CA ALA A 400 2.39 0.65 -24.95
C ALA A 400 3.68 -0.08 -24.50
N ASP A 401 4.66 0.64 -23.98
CA ASP A 401 5.94 0.07 -23.60
C ASP A 401 5.88 -0.56 -22.20
N PRO A 402 6.60 -1.68 -21.96
CA PRO A 402 6.73 -2.24 -20.63
C PRO A 402 7.38 -1.25 -19.66
N TYR A 403 6.80 -1.16 -18.44
CA TYR A 403 7.30 -0.30 -17.38
C TYR A 403 8.51 -0.91 -16.64
N MET A 404 9.27 -0.05 -15.96
CA MET A 404 10.15 -0.48 -14.88
C MET A 404 9.31 -0.77 -13.63
N TRP A 405 9.20 -2.04 -13.23
CA TRP A 405 8.36 -2.48 -12.11
C TRP A 405 9.03 -2.27 -10.75
N SER A 406 10.34 -2.11 -10.72
CA SER A 406 11.13 -1.86 -9.51
C SER A 406 12.38 -1.05 -9.86
N THR A 407 13.12 -0.65 -8.83
CA THR A 407 14.46 -0.05 -8.99
C THR A 407 15.59 -1.09 -9.06
N LEU A 408 15.26 -2.40 -9.04
CA LEU A 408 16.21 -3.48 -9.31
C LEU A 408 16.35 -3.64 -10.83
N VAL A 409 17.20 -2.81 -11.41
CA VAL A 409 17.33 -2.65 -12.87
C VAL A 409 18.80 -2.44 -13.28
N ASP A 410 19.13 -2.91 -14.48
CA ASP A 410 20.44 -2.72 -15.13
C ASP A 410 20.26 -2.62 -16.66
N THR A 411 21.34 -2.29 -17.37
CA THR A 411 21.42 -2.31 -18.84
C THR A 411 21.88 -3.66 -19.40
N ALA A 412 22.18 -4.63 -18.53
CA ALA A 412 22.42 -6.02 -18.86
C ALA A 412 21.48 -6.93 -18.05
N PRO A 413 21.16 -8.14 -18.52
CA PRO A 413 20.35 -9.08 -17.75
C PRO A 413 20.93 -9.34 -16.36
N ILE A 414 20.08 -9.26 -15.34
CA ILE A 414 20.47 -9.50 -13.93
C ILE A 414 20.45 -11.02 -13.69
N PRO A 415 21.55 -11.64 -13.21
CA PRO A 415 21.67 -13.08 -12.99
C PRO A 415 20.76 -13.64 -11.88
#